data_f6dfa547258a6428d59ffd4fd435318d
#
_entry.id   f6dfa547258a6428d59ffd4fd435318d
#
_cell.length_a   1.000
_cell.length_b   1.000
_cell.length_c   1.000
_cell.angle_alpha   90.00
_cell.angle_beta   90.00
_cell.angle_gamma   90.00
#
_symmetry.space_group_name_H-M   'P 1'
#
loop_
_entity.id
_entity.type
_entity.pdbx_description
1 polymer ?
#
loop_
_entity_poly.entity_id
_entity_poly.type
_entity_poly.pdbx_seq_one_letter_code
_entity_poly.pdbx_strand_id
1 'polypeptide(L)'
;MPLKLSLKPNEAVVVNGAVLRNGERRGTMLLQNQARVLRQKDVLHPEATRTPEQHLYFAVMQMYLTGETEGPLYDQTVSAITAAMNTEKTEDGRARLIDISAACAAGETYQALSLCRKLLKAGEGGNG
;
A
#
# COMPACT_ATOMS: atom_id res chain seq x y z
N MET A 1 2.92 -0.25 21.77
CA MET A 1 4.19 0.45 21.75
C MET A 1 4.08 1.71 20.93
N PRO A 2 4.65 2.83 21.38
CA PRO A 2 4.64 4.04 20.56
C PRO A 2 5.49 3.86 19.31
N LEU A 3 5.01 4.40 18.21
CA LEU A 3 5.73 4.41 16.94
C LEU A 3 6.39 5.77 16.76
N LYS A 4 7.69 5.76 16.51
CA LYS A 4 8.45 6.97 16.27
C LYS A 4 8.56 7.22 14.77
N LEU A 5 8.10 8.40 14.34
CA LEU A 5 8.16 8.81 12.96
C LEU A 5 9.12 9.99 12.81
N SER A 6 10.21 9.80 12.06
CA SER A 6 11.10 10.90 11.71
C SER A 6 10.64 11.47 10.39
N LEU A 7 10.38 12.78 10.35
CA LEU A 7 9.84 13.45 9.19
C LEU A 7 10.84 14.47 8.66
N LYS A 8 11.05 14.43 7.35
CA LYS A 8 11.87 15.43 6.66
C LYS A 8 11.10 16.72 6.57
N PRO A 9 11.78 17.87 6.31
CA PRO A 9 11.08 19.13 6.09
C PRO A 9 10.02 18.97 5.00
N ASN A 10 8.83 19.47 5.28
CA ASN A 10 7.69 19.47 4.36
C ASN A 10 7.20 18.10 3.92
N GLU A 11 7.68 17.04 4.55
CA GLU A 11 7.21 15.69 4.26
C GLU A 11 5.79 15.49 4.77
N ALA A 12 4.95 14.85 3.95
CA ALA A 12 3.60 14.49 4.35
C ALA A 12 3.56 13.05 4.86
N VAL A 13 2.61 12.76 5.74
CA VAL A 13 2.32 11.41 6.22
C VAL A 13 0.82 11.31 6.41
N VAL A 14 0.26 10.15 6.09
CA VAL A 14 -1.16 9.91 6.29
C VAL A 14 -1.31 9.08 7.57
N VAL A 15 -2.15 9.55 8.47
CA VAL A 15 -2.43 8.86 9.75
C VAL A 15 -3.93 8.73 9.89
N ASN A 16 -4.43 7.50 9.84
CA ASN A 16 -5.86 7.19 9.91
C ASN A 16 -6.68 8.01 8.91
N GLY A 17 -6.14 8.18 7.69
CA GLY A 17 -6.81 8.93 6.64
C GLY A 17 -6.58 10.43 6.66
N ALA A 18 -6.01 10.97 7.72
CA ALA A 18 -5.70 12.40 7.80
C ALA A 18 -4.31 12.66 7.25
N VAL A 19 -4.19 13.64 6.37
CA VAL A 19 -2.89 14.02 5.80
C VAL A 19 -2.26 15.06 6.70
N LEU A 20 -1.08 14.74 7.24
CA LEU A 20 -0.30 15.63 8.08
C LEU A 20 0.97 16.02 7.33
N ARG A 21 1.29 17.31 7.30
CA ARG A 21 2.50 17.78 6.64
C ARG A 21 3.44 18.38 7.68
N ASN A 22 4.69 17.93 7.66
CA ASN A 22 5.71 18.49 8.54
C ASN A 22 6.04 19.92 8.10
N GLY A 23 6.51 20.72 9.07
CA GLY A 23 6.95 22.08 8.79
C GLY A 23 8.32 22.13 8.13
N GLU A 24 8.96 23.29 8.23
CA GLU A 24 10.21 23.56 7.51
C GLU A 24 11.42 22.85 8.08
N ARG A 25 11.33 22.32 9.29
CA ARG A 25 12.45 21.65 9.95
C ARG A 25 12.16 20.17 10.11
N ARG A 26 13.23 19.36 10.03
CA ARG A 26 13.13 17.95 10.34
C ARG A 26 12.58 17.79 11.77
N GLY A 27 11.65 16.88 11.94
CA GLY A 27 11.03 16.66 13.23
C GLY A 27 10.74 15.20 13.48
N THR A 28 10.32 14.91 14.72
CA THR A 28 9.97 13.57 15.14
C THR A 28 8.58 13.62 15.78
N MET A 29 7.77 12.63 15.44
CA MET A 29 6.43 12.48 15.99
C MET A 29 6.33 11.11 16.65
N LEU A 30 5.70 11.06 17.81
CA LEU A 30 5.43 9.79 18.49
C LEU A 30 3.95 9.49 18.43
N LEU A 31 3.62 8.31 17.90
CA LEU A 31 2.25 7.82 17.91
C LEU A 31 2.09 6.93 19.13
N GLN A 32 1.27 7.35 20.07
CA GLN A 32 1.06 6.62 21.31
C GLN A 32 0.17 5.42 21.15
N ASN A 33 -0.76 5.50 20.21
CA ASN A 33 -1.74 4.46 19.96
C ASN A 33 -1.53 3.85 18.59
N GLN A 34 -2.09 2.67 18.39
CA GLN A 34 -2.05 2.01 17.08
C GLN A 34 -2.80 2.85 16.05
N ALA A 35 -2.19 3.06 14.89
CA ALA A 35 -2.77 3.87 13.84
C ALA A 35 -2.34 3.33 12.47
N ARG A 36 -3.15 3.63 11.45
CA ARG A 36 -2.81 3.30 10.07
C ARG A 36 -1.98 4.45 9.51
N VAL A 37 -0.70 4.18 9.29
CA VAL A 37 0.28 5.19 8.87
C VAL A 37 0.77 4.86 7.47
N LEU A 38 0.81 5.86 6.59
CA LEU A 38 1.37 5.71 5.25
C LEU A 38 2.24 6.93 4.96
N ARG A 39 3.50 6.69 4.66
CA ARG A 39 4.44 7.77 4.37
C ARG A 39 4.25 8.27 2.95
N GLN A 40 4.63 9.52 2.70
CA GLN A 40 4.45 10.17 1.41
C GLN A 40 4.99 9.35 0.24
N LYS A 41 6.16 8.73 0.43
CA LYS A 41 6.80 7.95 -0.63
C LYS A 41 6.00 6.72 -1.05
N ASP A 42 5.10 6.24 -0.17
CA ASP A 42 4.33 5.03 -0.41
C ASP A 42 2.91 5.32 -0.90
N VAL A 43 2.54 6.58 -1.01
CA VAL A 43 1.23 6.99 -1.54
C VAL A 43 1.29 6.91 -3.06
N LEU A 44 0.38 6.14 -3.65
CA LEU A 44 0.21 6.09 -5.10
C LEU A 44 -1.01 6.92 -5.47
N HIS A 45 -0.84 7.87 -6.37
CA HIS A 45 -1.92 8.73 -6.80
C HIS A 45 -2.70 8.11 -7.96
N PRO A 46 -4.01 8.39 -8.07
CA PRO A 46 -4.82 7.79 -9.15
C PRO A 46 -4.25 8.03 -10.54
N GLU A 47 -3.74 9.23 -10.79
CA GLU A 47 -3.22 9.58 -12.11
C GLU A 47 -1.92 8.85 -12.47
N ALA A 48 -1.25 8.26 -11.49
CA ALA A 48 -0.04 7.48 -11.72
C ALA A 48 -0.34 5.98 -11.85
N THR A 49 -1.60 5.59 -11.72
CA THR A 49 -2.02 4.19 -11.69
C THR A 49 -2.30 3.72 -13.11
N ARG A 50 -1.41 2.92 -13.68
CA ARG A 50 -1.49 2.50 -15.09
C ARG A 50 -1.46 1.00 -15.30
N THR A 51 -0.63 0.28 -14.54
CA THR A 51 -0.48 -1.17 -14.72
C THR A 51 -1.43 -1.92 -13.81
N PRO A 52 -1.72 -3.20 -14.11
CA PRO A 52 -2.54 -4.02 -13.20
C PRO A 52 -1.98 -4.06 -11.78
N GLU A 53 -0.64 -4.14 -11.65
CA GLU A 53 0.01 -4.17 -10.34
C GLU A 53 -0.17 -2.86 -9.60
N GLN A 54 -0.13 -1.73 -10.31
CA GLN A 54 -0.37 -0.43 -9.71
C GLN A 54 -1.84 -0.27 -9.30
N HIS A 55 -2.77 -0.77 -10.11
CA HIS A 55 -4.19 -0.76 -9.73
C HIS A 55 -4.42 -1.59 -8.47
N LEU A 56 -3.73 -2.73 -8.37
CA LEU A 56 -3.81 -3.56 -7.18
C LEU A 56 -3.27 -2.81 -5.95
N TYR A 57 -2.10 -2.20 -6.09
CA TYR A 57 -1.52 -1.41 -5.00
C TYR A 57 -2.48 -0.32 -4.55
N PHE A 58 -3.06 0.40 -5.50
CA PHE A 58 -3.98 1.49 -5.19
C PHE A 58 -5.21 0.99 -4.43
N ALA A 59 -5.79 -0.12 -4.86
CA ALA A 59 -6.96 -0.69 -4.19
C ALA A 59 -6.64 -1.12 -2.76
N VAL A 60 -5.51 -1.81 -2.57
CA VAL A 60 -5.10 -2.25 -1.23
C VAL A 60 -4.77 -1.04 -0.35
N MET A 61 -4.12 -0.02 -0.94
CA MET A 61 -3.83 1.22 -0.22
C MET A 61 -5.10 1.86 0.32
N GLN A 62 -6.16 1.91 -0.49
CA GLN A 62 -7.43 2.47 -0.05
C GLN A 62 -8.06 1.65 1.07
N MET A 63 -8.01 0.32 0.98
CA MET A 63 -8.48 -0.53 2.07
C MET A 63 -7.72 -0.22 3.36
N TYR A 64 -6.40 -0.08 3.24
CA TYR A 64 -5.58 0.22 4.40
C TYR A 64 -5.92 1.57 5.00
N LEU A 65 -6.03 2.60 4.17
CA LEU A 65 -6.25 3.97 4.65
C LEU A 65 -7.65 4.16 5.26
N THR A 66 -8.65 3.47 4.72
CA THR A 66 -10.03 3.59 5.22
C THR A 66 -10.33 2.62 6.34
N GLY A 67 -9.54 1.57 6.46
CA GLY A 67 -9.82 0.50 7.42
C GLY A 67 -10.89 -0.47 6.94
N GLU A 68 -11.39 -0.32 5.71
CA GLU A 68 -12.38 -1.23 5.16
C GLU A 68 -11.72 -2.53 4.71
N THR A 69 -12.26 -3.66 5.14
CA THR A 69 -11.75 -4.98 4.77
C THR A 69 -12.76 -5.82 4.02
N GLU A 70 -13.97 -5.30 3.84
CA GLU A 70 -15.06 -5.97 3.16
C GLU A 70 -15.80 -4.95 2.28
N GLY A 71 -16.61 -5.43 1.36
CA GLY A 71 -17.45 -4.55 0.54
C GLY A 71 -16.77 -4.11 -0.74
N PRO A 72 -17.16 -2.93 -1.26
CA PRO A 72 -16.72 -2.50 -2.60
C PRO A 72 -15.21 -2.42 -2.79
N LEU A 73 -14.47 -1.95 -1.79
CA LEU A 73 -13.01 -1.88 -1.91
C LEU A 73 -12.37 -3.26 -1.97
N TYR A 74 -12.91 -4.20 -1.18
CA TYR A 74 -12.45 -5.58 -1.26
C TYR A 74 -12.74 -6.17 -2.63
N ASP A 75 -13.92 -5.92 -3.17
CA ASP A 75 -14.30 -6.41 -4.50
C ASP A 75 -13.38 -5.83 -5.59
N GLN A 76 -13.04 -4.54 -5.49
CA GLN A 76 -12.11 -3.91 -6.42
C GLN A 76 -10.73 -4.54 -6.32
N THR A 77 -10.31 -4.87 -5.10
CA THR A 77 -9.02 -5.52 -4.88
C THR A 77 -9.00 -6.91 -5.52
N VAL A 78 -10.06 -7.68 -5.35
CA VAL A 78 -10.17 -9.01 -5.97
C VAL A 78 -10.10 -8.90 -7.49
N SER A 79 -10.80 -7.93 -8.08
CA SER A 79 -10.75 -7.69 -9.51
C SER A 79 -9.34 -7.33 -9.98
N ALA A 80 -8.64 -6.50 -9.20
CA ALA A 80 -7.27 -6.10 -9.53
C ALA A 80 -6.30 -7.28 -9.44
N ILE A 81 -6.48 -8.16 -8.44
CA ILE A 81 -5.66 -9.37 -8.32
C ILE A 81 -5.88 -10.26 -9.55
N THR A 82 -7.12 -10.45 -9.95
CA THR A 82 -7.45 -11.26 -11.12
C THR A 82 -6.78 -10.70 -12.38
N ALA A 83 -6.87 -9.39 -12.57
CA ALA A 83 -6.23 -8.75 -13.73
C ALA A 83 -4.71 -8.93 -13.70
N ALA A 84 -4.10 -8.77 -12.54
CA ALA A 84 -2.66 -8.95 -12.40
C ALA A 84 -2.25 -10.41 -12.65
N MET A 85 -3.03 -11.38 -12.16
CA MET A 85 -2.77 -12.79 -12.42
C MET A 85 -2.81 -13.12 -13.90
N ASN A 86 -3.70 -12.48 -14.65
CA ASN A 86 -3.83 -12.72 -16.09
C ASN A 86 -2.62 -12.25 -16.87
N THR A 87 -1.89 -11.25 -16.37
CA THR A 87 -0.73 -10.69 -17.04
C THR A 87 0.60 -11.19 -16.48
N GLU A 88 0.58 -11.74 -15.26
CA GLU A 88 1.82 -12.19 -14.61
C GLU A 88 2.27 -13.52 -15.20
N LYS A 89 3.52 -13.56 -15.66
CA LYS A 89 4.08 -14.73 -16.33
C LYS A 89 5.02 -15.55 -15.47
N THR A 90 5.53 -14.97 -14.39
CA THR A 90 6.49 -15.68 -13.54
C THR A 90 5.79 -16.41 -12.41
N GLU A 91 6.40 -17.52 -11.97
CA GLU A 91 5.88 -18.25 -10.81
C GLU A 91 6.02 -17.43 -9.54
N ASP A 92 7.15 -16.72 -9.41
CA ASP A 92 7.38 -15.86 -8.24
C ASP A 92 6.33 -14.75 -8.14
N GLY A 93 6.03 -14.12 -9.25
CA GLY A 93 5.01 -13.09 -9.29
C GLY A 93 3.63 -13.62 -8.94
N ARG A 94 3.29 -14.79 -9.46
CA ARG A 94 2.01 -15.42 -9.14
C ARG A 94 1.91 -15.81 -7.66
N ALA A 95 3.01 -16.32 -7.10
CA ALA A 95 3.04 -16.66 -5.69
C ALA A 95 2.84 -15.42 -4.81
N ARG A 96 3.43 -14.30 -5.20
CA ARG A 96 3.25 -13.04 -4.48
C ARG A 96 1.79 -12.58 -4.54
N LEU A 97 1.15 -12.73 -5.70
CA LEU A 97 -0.26 -12.36 -5.84
C LEU A 97 -1.16 -13.23 -4.98
N ILE A 98 -0.84 -14.51 -4.87
CA ILE A 98 -1.59 -15.42 -3.99
C ILE A 98 -1.43 -14.98 -2.53
N ASP A 99 -0.22 -14.63 -2.12
CA ASP A 99 0.03 -14.15 -0.76
C ASP A 99 -0.73 -12.87 -0.47
N ILE A 100 -0.77 -11.96 -1.45
CA ILE A 100 -1.54 -10.71 -1.33
C ILE A 100 -3.02 -11.03 -1.15
N SER A 101 -3.54 -11.95 -1.94
CA SER A 101 -4.94 -12.36 -1.85
C SER A 101 -5.26 -12.92 -0.46
N ALA A 102 -4.37 -13.76 0.06
CA ALA A 102 -4.56 -14.35 1.39
C ALA A 102 -4.56 -13.28 2.48
N ALA A 103 -3.65 -12.30 2.38
CA ALA A 103 -3.59 -11.22 3.35
C ALA A 103 -4.85 -10.37 3.31
N CYS A 104 -5.35 -10.06 2.11
CA CYS A 104 -6.58 -9.30 1.95
C CYS A 104 -7.78 -10.05 2.54
N ALA A 105 -7.87 -11.34 2.28
CA ALA A 105 -8.96 -12.17 2.80
C ALA A 105 -8.93 -12.23 4.33
N ALA A 106 -7.74 -12.17 4.91
CA ALA A 106 -7.58 -12.17 6.37
C ALA A 106 -7.77 -10.79 7.01
N GLY A 107 -7.98 -9.76 6.20
CA GLY A 107 -8.13 -8.40 6.70
C GLY A 107 -6.81 -7.74 7.09
N GLU A 108 -5.69 -8.35 6.71
CA GLU A 108 -4.36 -7.84 7.05
C GLU A 108 -3.87 -6.89 5.96
N THR A 109 -4.48 -5.71 5.93
CA THR A 109 -4.28 -4.76 4.83
C THR A 109 -2.86 -4.18 4.78
N TYR A 110 -2.23 -3.97 5.94
CA TYR A 110 -0.85 -3.47 5.92
C TYR A 110 0.11 -4.50 5.32
N GLN A 111 -0.06 -5.77 5.70
CA GLN A 111 0.74 -6.84 5.13
C GLN A 111 0.51 -6.96 3.63
N ALA A 112 -0.75 -6.88 3.20
CA ALA A 112 -1.09 -6.91 1.78
C ALA A 112 -0.40 -5.76 1.04
N LEU A 113 -0.42 -4.55 1.62
CA LEU A 113 0.20 -3.38 1.02
C LEU A 113 1.71 -3.54 0.89
N SER A 114 2.34 -4.09 1.94
CA SER A 114 3.77 -4.35 1.93
C SER A 114 4.16 -5.35 0.83
N LEU A 115 3.35 -6.39 0.65
CA LEU A 115 3.56 -7.38 -0.42
C LEU A 115 3.37 -6.74 -1.80
N CYS A 116 2.37 -5.87 -1.95
CA CYS A 116 2.16 -5.14 -3.20
C CYS A 116 3.37 -4.26 -3.54
N ARG A 117 3.94 -3.63 -2.53
CA ARG A 117 5.14 -2.79 -2.72
C ARG A 117 6.30 -3.63 -3.25
N LYS A 118 6.49 -4.82 -2.70
CA LYS A 118 7.53 -5.73 -3.17
C LYS A 118 7.28 -6.18 -4.60
N LEU A 119 6.01 -6.42 -4.95
CA LEU A 119 5.64 -6.80 -6.30
C LEU A 119 6.00 -5.69 -7.29
N LEU A 120 5.71 -4.44 -6.97
CA LEU A 120 6.04 -3.30 -7.82
C LEU A 120 7.56 -3.15 -7.99
N LYS A 121 8.32 -3.32 -6.91
CA LYS A 121 9.78 -3.23 -6.99
C LYS A 121 10.37 -4.34 -7.84
N ALA A 122 9.84 -5.54 -7.73
CA ALA A 122 10.32 -6.66 -8.54
C ALA A 122 10.11 -6.40 -10.03
N GLY A 123 8.95 -5.81 -10.39
CA GLY A 123 8.67 -5.45 -11.77
C GLY A 123 9.63 -4.39 -12.30
N GLU A 124 9.94 -3.39 -11.49
CA GLU A 124 10.90 -2.34 -11.87
C GLU A 124 12.31 -2.89 -11.99
N GLY A 125 12.72 -3.72 -11.02
CA GLY A 125 14.05 -4.29 -11.01
C GLY A 125 14.30 -5.28 -12.13
N GLY A 126 13.22 -5.96 -12.58
CA GLY A 126 13.31 -6.95 -13.65
C GLY A 126 13.66 -6.37 -15.00
N ASN A 127 13.62 -5.06 -15.14
CA ASN A 127 13.93 -4.38 -16.39
C ASN A 127 15.41 -3.99 -16.49
N GLY A 128 16.16 -4.30 -15.46
CA GLY A 128 17.57 -3.92 -15.39
C GLY A 128 18.44 -4.57 -16.43
#